data_09e754132f60a70dd5c017451b8ffb73
#
_entry.id   09e754132f60a70dd5c017451b8ffb73
#
_cell.length_a   1.000
_cell.length_b   1.000
_cell.length_c   1.000
_cell.angle_alpha   90.00
_cell.angle_beta   90.00
_cell.angle_gamma   90.00
#
_symmetry.space_group_name_H-M   'P 1'
#
loop_
_entity.id
_entity.type
_entity.pdbx_description
1 polymer ?
#
loop_
_entity_poly.entity_id
_entity_poly.type
_entity_poly.pdbx_seq_one_letter_code
_entity_poly.pdbx_strand_id
1 'polypeptide(L)'
;MDKKIYFLLILLTFALTACGQAEVEEPPVMVGEPFELYLIDDAEMAGTDLLNVDLEDLPLIEEPFLSTEDIVSYMWGTHAINLTEEAYLKVVVVFSQGIPVTGTPFVIVSYGERIYAGAFWSLASSVSFDGVVIQQPFDPAGQPLFITLGYPSPDFFTGEDPRGDPRLRQALENAELIIE
;
A
#
# COMPACT_ATOMS: atom_id res chain seq x y z
N MET A 1 61.36 38.93 -27.37
CA MET A 1 60.25 38.54 -26.46
C MET A 1 59.44 37.48 -27.17
N ASP A 2 59.56 36.22 -26.75
CA ASP A 2 59.21 35.06 -27.52
C ASP A 2 57.68 34.78 -27.54
N LYS A 3 57.15 34.65 -28.73
CA LYS A 3 55.74 34.26 -29.00
C LYS A 3 55.34 32.90 -28.40
N LYS A 4 56.32 32.13 -27.94
CA LYS A 4 56.12 30.84 -27.28
C LYS A 4 55.59 30.93 -25.84
N ILE A 5 55.84 32.06 -25.16
CA ILE A 5 55.36 32.26 -23.78
C ILE A 5 53.89 32.59 -23.76
N TYR A 6 53.36 33.29 -24.73
CA TYR A 6 51.91 33.60 -24.82
C TYR A 6 51.06 32.38 -25.14
N PHE A 7 51.62 31.42 -25.90
CA PHE A 7 50.89 30.18 -26.22
C PHE A 7 50.74 29.25 -25.02
N LEU A 8 51.71 29.27 -24.12
CA LEU A 8 51.67 28.46 -22.90
C LEU A 8 50.73 29.05 -21.86
N LEU A 9 50.56 30.39 -21.81
CA LEU A 9 49.65 31.07 -20.89
C LEU A 9 48.17 30.93 -21.29
N ILE A 10 47.86 30.78 -22.57
CA ILE A 10 46.49 30.59 -23.09
C ILE A 10 46.03 29.15 -22.83
N LEU A 11 46.97 28.15 -22.80
CA LEU A 11 46.60 26.75 -22.54
C LEU A 11 46.28 26.45 -21.09
N LEU A 12 46.70 27.32 -20.15
CA LEU A 12 46.54 27.10 -18.70
C LEU A 12 45.22 27.68 -18.15
N THR A 13 44.48 28.48 -18.93
CA THR A 13 43.24 29.10 -18.49
C THR A 13 41.99 28.31 -18.85
N PHE A 14 42.12 27.16 -19.58
CA PHE A 14 40.95 26.36 -19.99
C PHE A 14 40.68 25.14 -19.12
N ALA A 15 41.43 24.93 -18.01
CA ALA A 15 41.33 23.73 -17.17
C ALA A 15 40.51 23.92 -15.87
N LEU A 16 39.76 24.99 -15.69
CA LEU A 16 39.10 25.32 -14.43
C LEU A 16 37.58 25.52 -14.49
N THR A 17 36.90 24.99 -15.52
CA THR A 17 35.43 25.07 -15.59
C THR A 17 34.77 23.71 -15.87
N ALA A 18 35.20 22.68 -15.15
CA ALA A 18 34.50 21.42 -15.05
C ALA A 18 34.14 21.15 -13.57
N CYS A 19 33.53 22.11 -12.88
CA CYS A 19 32.64 21.82 -11.78
C CYS A 19 31.32 21.35 -12.40
N GLY A 20 31.20 20.04 -12.59
CA GLY A 20 29.90 19.42 -12.82
C GLY A 20 29.00 19.76 -11.62
N GLN A 21 28.02 20.62 -11.84
CA GLN A 21 26.89 20.68 -10.95
C GLN A 21 26.29 19.27 -10.98
N ALA A 22 26.41 18.54 -9.87
CA ALA A 22 25.54 17.41 -9.64
C ALA A 22 24.12 17.99 -9.67
N GLU A 23 23.35 17.67 -10.71
CA GLU A 23 21.92 17.86 -10.72
C GLU A 23 21.41 17.10 -9.49
N VAL A 24 20.97 17.85 -8.49
CA VAL A 24 20.20 17.28 -7.38
C VAL A 24 18.88 16.91 -8.03
N GLU A 25 18.71 15.62 -8.38
CA GLU A 25 17.40 15.10 -8.76
C GLU A 25 16.50 15.38 -7.57
N GLU A 26 15.55 16.30 -7.76
CA GLU A 26 14.46 16.48 -6.81
C GLU A 26 13.74 15.11 -6.72
N PRO A 27 13.47 14.62 -5.49
CA PRO A 27 12.73 13.38 -5.33
C PRO A 27 11.40 13.49 -6.08
N PRO A 28 10.94 12.41 -6.73
CA PRO A 28 9.69 12.40 -7.47
C PRO A 28 8.56 12.91 -6.56
N VAL A 29 7.76 13.82 -7.07
CA VAL A 29 6.56 14.30 -6.36
C VAL A 29 5.59 13.12 -6.31
N MET A 30 5.45 12.52 -5.14
CA MET A 30 4.49 11.46 -4.88
C MET A 30 3.09 12.08 -4.91
N VAL A 31 2.20 11.53 -5.74
CA VAL A 31 0.82 12.01 -5.89
C VAL A 31 -0.11 10.98 -5.25
N GLY A 32 -0.98 11.42 -4.33
CA GLY A 32 -1.88 10.55 -3.58
C GLY A 32 -1.47 10.40 -2.11
N GLU A 33 -2.19 9.57 -1.40
CA GLU A 33 -1.98 9.31 0.01
C GLU A 33 -1.01 8.13 0.22
N PRO A 34 -0.25 8.11 1.33
CA PRO A 34 0.63 6.99 1.70
C PRO A 34 -0.07 5.64 1.80
N PHE A 35 -1.32 5.64 2.24
CA PHE A 35 -2.14 4.44 2.37
C PHE A 35 -3.60 4.76 2.04
N GLU A 36 -4.16 3.95 1.17
CA GLU A 36 -5.58 3.96 0.84
C GLU A 36 -6.06 2.52 0.65
N LEU A 37 -7.25 2.22 1.15
CA LEU A 37 -7.96 0.98 0.89
C LEU A 37 -9.22 1.30 0.11
N TYR A 38 -9.33 0.76 -1.09
CA TYR A 38 -10.51 0.92 -1.95
C TYR A 38 -11.34 -0.34 -1.98
N LEU A 39 -12.65 -0.18 -1.98
CA LEU A 39 -13.57 -1.26 -2.36
C LEU A 39 -13.67 -1.34 -3.89
N ILE A 40 -14.16 -2.47 -4.38
CA ILE A 40 -14.37 -2.69 -5.81
C ILE A 40 -15.75 -2.14 -6.22
N ASP A 41 -15.79 -1.41 -7.34
CA ASP A 41 -17.01 -0.87 -7.95
C ASP A 41 -17.68 -1.92 -8.86
N ASP A 42 -17.89 -3.12 -8.31
CA ASP A 42 -18.62 -4.22 -8.93
C ASP A 42 -19.29 -5.04 -7.82
N ALA A 43 -20.59 -4.87 -7.67
CA ALA A 43 -21.38 -5.55 -6.64
C ALA A 43 -21.51 -7.08 -6.85
N GLU A 44 -21.21 -7.58 -8.04
CA GLU A 44 -21.26 -9.01 -8.38
C GLU A 44 -19.91 -9.70 -8.10
N MET A 45 -18.82 -8.92 -8.00
CA MET A 45 -17.48 -9.44 -7.80
C MET A 45 -17.29 -9.98 -6.38
N ALA A 46 -16.93 -11.25 -6.27
CA ALA A 46 -16.59 -11.88 -5.01
C ALA A 46 -15.08 -11.78 -4.71
N GLY A 47 -14.71 -11.85 -3.43
CA GLY A 47 -13.29 -11.91 -3.04
C GLY A 47 -12.53 -13.06 -3.69
N THR A 48 -13.18 -14.22 -3.91
CA THR A 48 -12.60 -15.37 -4.61
C THR A 48 -12.25 -15.09 -6.07
N ASP A 49 -12.88 -14.10 -6.72
CA ASP A 49 -12.64 -13.78 -8.12
C ASP A 49 -11.28 -13.07 -8.31
N LEU A 50 -10.75 -12.44 -7.25
CA LEU A 50 -9.43 -11.81 -7.24
C LEU A 50 -8.30 -12.72 -7.70
N LEU A 51 -8.43 -14.04 -7.54
CA LEU A 51 -7.43 -15.01 -7.98
C LEU A 51 -7.30 -15.12 -9.50
N ASN A 52 -8.24 -14.55 -10.25
CA ASN A 52 -8.34 -14.68 -11.71
C ASN A 52 -8.36 -13.33 -12.45
N VAL A 53 -8.15 -12.22 -11.75
CA VAL A 53 -8.20 -10.86 -12.31
C VAL A 53 -6.89 -10.15 -12.03
N ASP A 54 -6.35 -9.47 -13.03
CA ASP A 54 -5.16 -8.65 -12.84
C ASP A 54 -5.48 -7.45 -11.96
N LEU A 55 -4.55 -7.10 -11.06
CA LEU A 55 -4.71 -6.02 -10.10
C LEU A 55 -5.07 -4.67 -10.76
N GLU A 56 -4.50 -4.40 -11.93
CA GLU A 56 -4.72 -3.16 -12.68
C GLU A 56 -6.11 -3.07 -13.32
N ASP A 57 -6.76 -4.21 -13.55
CA ASP A 57 -8.08 -4.29 -14.19
C ASP A 57 -9.25 -4.18 -13.19
N LEU A 58 -8.96 -4.18 -11.88
CA LEU A 58 -10.00 -4.10 -10.85
C LEU A 58 -10.67 -2.71 -10.85
N PRO A 59 -11.99 -2.59 -11.02
CA PRO A 59 -12.67 -1.30 -10.93
C PRO A 59 -12.75 -0.84 -9.48
N LEU A 60 -12.17 0.33 -9.16
CA LEU A 60 -12.20 0.90 -7.82
C LEU A 60 -13.33 1.93 -7.71
N ILE A 61 -13.98 1.99 -6.54
CA ILE A 61 -14.87 3.12 -6.21
C ILE A 61 -14.10 4.44 -6.25
N GLU A 62 -14.80 5.56 -6.42
CA GLU A 62 -14.17 6.87 -6.62
C GLU A 62 -13.36 7.34 -5.40
N GLU A 63 -13.85 7.07 -4.18
CA GLU A 63 -13.21 7.51 -2.94
C GLU A 63 -12.73 6.31 -2.12
N PRO A 64 -11.58 6.40 -1.42
CA PRO A 64 -11.10 5.31 -0.59
C PRO A 64 -12.05 5.04 0.58
N PHE A 65 -12.24 3.76 0.88
CA PHE A 65 -12.97 3.31 2.07
C PHE A 65 -12.22 3.64 3.37
N LEU A 66 -10.88 3.47 3.37
CA LEU A 66 -9.96 3.93 4.39
C LEU A 66 -8.82 4.71 3.73
N SER A 67 -8.40 5.80 4.37
CA SER A 67 -7.28 6.64 3.95
C SER A 67 -6.20 6.71 5.04
N THR A 68 -5.11 7.40 4.76
CA THR A 68 -4.05 7.67 5.73
C THR A 68 -4.56 8.33 7.02
N GLU A 69 -5.55 9.23 6.90
CA GLU A 69 -6.14 9.93 8.05
C GLU A 69 -6.91 8.99 9.00
N ASP A 70 -7.38 7.86 8.51
CA ASP A 70 -8.09 6.83 9.26
C ASP A 70 -7.14 5.97 10.12
N ILE A 71 -5.80 6.05 9.87
CA ILE A 71 -4.80 5.20 10.51
C ILE A 71 -4.09 5.94 11.65
N VAL A 72 -4.10 5.36 12.84
CA VAL A 72 -3.30 5.82 13.99
C VAL A 72 -1.88 5.26 13.92
N SER A 73 -1.74 3.98 13.56
CA SER A 73 -0.45 3.33 13.37
C SER A 73 -0.59 2.00 12.60
N TYR A 74 0.51 1.58 11.98
CA TYR A 74 0.64 0.30 11.28
C TYR A 74 1.77 -0.50 11.93
N MET A 75 1.46 -1.64 12.52
CA MET A 75 2.44 -2.59 13.07
C MET A 75 2.99 -3.45 11.96
N TRP A 76 4.19 -3.12 11.47
CA TRP A 76 4.77 -3.77 10.29
C TRP A 76 4.99 -5.27 10.47
N GLY A 77 5.53 -5.68 11.61
CA GLY A 77 5.86 -7.09 11.87
C GLY A 77 4.66 -8.03 11.94
N THR A 78 3.44 -7.50 12.17
CA THR A 78 2.20 -8.30 12.27
C THR A 78 1.14 -7.91 11.25
N HIS A 79 1.42 -6.88 10.42
CA HIS A 79 0.49 -6.27 9.48
C HIS A 79 -0.86 -5.92 10.14
N ALA A 80 -0.78 -5.29 11.30
CA ALA A 80 -1.96 -4.87 12.04
C ALA A 80 -2.11 -3.35 12.02
N ILE A 81 -3.30 -2.87 11.74
CA ILE A 81 -3.63 -1.45 11.62
C ILE A 81 -4.42 -1.02 12.85
N ASN A 82 -3.91 -0.05 13.59
CA ASN A 82 -4.69 0.68 14.57
C ASN A 82 -5.43 1.80 13.84
N LEU A 83 -6.74 1.74 13.84
CA LEU A 83 -7.62 2.73 13.23
C LEU A 83 -8.07 3.79 14.24
N THR A 84 -8.45 4.96 13.73
CA THR A 84 -9.24 5.92 14.51
C THR A 84 -10.58 5.29 14.90
N GLU A 85 -11.25 5.82 15.93
CA GLU A 85 -12.56 5.32 16.36
C GLU A 85 -13.60 5.40 15.22
N GLU A 86 -13.58 6.48 14.45
CA GLU A 86 -14.48 6.69 13.32
C GLU A 86 -14.24 5.66 12.21
N ALA A 87 -12.99 5.45 11.83
CA ALA A 87 -12.60 4.48 10.81
C ALA A 87 -12.93 3.04 11.24
N TYR A 88 -12.72 2.74 12.53
CA TYR A 88 -13.09 1.44 13.07
C TYR A 88 -14.60 1.19 12.95
N LEU A 89 -15.43 2.20 13.22
CA LEU A 89 -16.87 2.08 13.03
C LEU A 89 -17.27 1.86 11.57
N LYS A 90 -16.55 2.48 10.59
CA LYS A 90 -16.79 2.19 9.17
C LYS A 90 -16.58 0.69 8.88
N VAL A 91 -15.50 0.10 9.38
CA VAL A 91 -15.20 -1.34 9.22
C VAL A 91 -16.27 -2.21 9.89
N VAL A 92 -16.68 -1.89 11.11
CA VAL A 92 -17.75 -2.62 11.82
C VAL A 92 -19.05 -2.59 11.04
N VAL A 93 -19.39 -1.46 10.40
CA VAL A 93 -20.60 -1.34 9.57
C VAL A 93 -20.54 -2.31 8.39
N VAL A 94 -19.41 -2.40 7.68
CA VAL A 94 -19.25 -3.35 6.56
C VAL A 94 -19.49 -4.78 7.03
N PHE A 95 -18.89 -5.20 8.14
CA PHE A 95 -19.11 -6.55 8.68
C PHE A 95 -20.54 -6.77 9.18
N SER A 96 -21.19 -5.74 9.73
CA SER A 96 -22.57 -5.83 10.23
C SER A 96 -23.61 -5.97 9.13
N GLN A 97 -23.33 -5.47 7.93
CA GLN A 97 -24.18 -5.63 6.75
C GLN A 97 -24.10 -7.05 6.17
N GLY A 98 -23.14 -7.85 6.62
CA GLY A 98 -22.93 -9.23 6.24
C GLY A 98 -21.94 -9.37 5.08
N ILE A 99 -20.75 -9.88 5.38
CA ILE A 99 -19.77 -10.25 4.35
C ILE A 99 -20.20 -11.56 3.71
N PRO A 100 -20.28 -11.64 2.37
CA PRO A 100 -20.52 -12.90 1.66
C PRO A 100 -19.51 -13.98 2.07
N VAL A 101 -19.89 -15.24 2.01
CA VAL A 101 -18.98 -16.37 2.31
C VAL A 101 -17.79 -16.46 1.34
N THR A 102 -17.88 -15.79 0.20
CA THR A 102 -16.83 -15.67 -0.83
C THR A 102 -16.00 -14.40 -0.68
N GLY A 103 -16.25 -13.59 0.37
CA GLY A 103 -15.53 -12.36 0.69
C GLY A 103 -15.99 -11.13 -0.10
N THR A 104 -15.68 -9.96 0.42
CA THR A 104 -15.87 -8.66 -0.26
C THR A 104 -14.50 -8.10 -0.64
N PRO A 105 -14.19 -7.93 -1.95
CA PRO A 105 -12.87 -7.57 -2.40
C PRO A 105 -12.49 -6.12 -2.10
N PHE A 106 -11.18 -5.87 -1.89
CA PHE A 106 -10.58 -4.56 -1.74
C PHE A 106 -9.21 -4.49 -2.42
N VAL A 107 -8.70 -3.29 -2.64
CA VAL A 107 -7.33 -3.02 -3.12
C VAL A 107 -6.65 -2.05 -2.17
N ILE A 108 -5.38 -2.34 -1.83
CA ILE A 108 -4.48 -1.40 -1.16
C ILE A 108 -3.75 -0.61 -2.24
N VAL A 109 -3.78 0.71 -2.08
CA VAL A 109 -3.14 1.69 -2.95
C VAL A 109 -2.18 2.53 -2.11
N SER A 110 -1.04 2.92 -2.67
CA SER A 110 -0.08 3.82 -2.05
C SER A 110 0.40 4.82 -3.09
N TYR A 111 0.24 6.10 -2.83
CA TYR A 111 0.58 7.19 -3.75
C TYR A 111 0.01 6.98 -5.17
N GLY A 112 -1.22 6.48 -5.26
CA GLY A 112 -1.90 6.19 -6.52
C GLY A 112 -1.46 4.90 -7.21
N GLU A 113 -0.49 4.17 -6.69
CA GLU A 113 -0.07 2.86 -7.21
C GLU A 113 -0.79 1.73 -6.48
N ARG A 114 -1.35 0.79 -7.21
CA ARG A 114 -1.96 -0.41 -6.65
C ARG A 114 -0.88 -1.33 -6.12
N ILE A 115 -0.98 -1.75 -4.88
CA ILE A 115 0.04 -2.57 -4.22
C ILE A 115 -0.38 -4.03 -4.22
N TYR A 116 -1.57 -4.32 -3.70
CA TYR A 116 -2.17 -5.66 -3.74
C TYR A 116 -3.68 -5.60 -3.52
N ALA A 117 -4.34 -6.70 -3.90
CA ALA A 117 -5.75 -6.93 -3.59
C ALA A 117 -5.91 -7.92 -2.44
N GLY A 118 -7.03 -7.83 -1.76
CA GLY A 118 -7.45 -8.73 -0.70
C GLY A 118 -8.95 -8.74 -0.53
N ALA A 119 -9.45 -9.46 0.47
CA ALA A 119 -10.88 -9.49 0.74
C ALA A 119 -11.20 -9.40 2.24
N PHE A 120 -12.26 -8.65 2.57
CA PHE A 120 -12.92 -8.80 3.85
C PHE A 120 -13.58 -10.17 3.91
N TRP A 121 -13.37 -10.90 5.01
CA TRP A 121 -13.76 -12.29 5.10
C TRP A 121 -14.59 -12.59 6.33
N SER A 122 -15.70 -13.31 6.13
CA SER A 122 -16.57 -13.75 7.22
C SER A 122 -15.96 -14.94 7.95
N LEU A 123 -15.96 -14.92 9.28
CA LEU A 123 -15.60 -16.06 10.10
C LEU A 123 -16.56 -17.25 9.96
N ALA A 124 -17.76 -17.02 9.42
CA ALA A 124 -18.74 -18.07 9.13
C ALA A 124 -18.53 -18.73 7.75
N SER A 125 -17.53 -18.29 6.98
CA SER A 125 -17.24 -18.88 5.67
C SER A 125 -16.73 -20.30 5.80
N SER A 126 -17.22 -21.18 4.92
CA SER A 126 -16.68 -22.53 4.69
C SER A 126 -15.82 -22.60 3.43
N VAL A 127 -15.62 -21.47 2.74
CA VAL A 127 -14.82 -21.35 1.52
C VAL A 127 -13.38 -21.00 1.91
N SER A 128 -12.39 -21.73 1.44
CA SER A 128 -10.98 -21.36 1.58
C SER A 128 -10.60 -20.29 0.56
N PHE A 129 -9.60 -19.47 0.92
CA PHE A 129 -9.12 -18.41 0.05
C PHE A 129 -7.58 -18.35 0.08
N ASP A 130 -6.98 -18.34 -1.11
CA ASP A 130 -5.53 -18.20 -1.32
C ASP A 130 -5.18 -16.73 -1.63
N GLY A 131 -5.41 -15.84 -0.69
CA GLY A 131 -5.18 -14.41 -0.87
C GLY A 131 -5.03 -13.67 0.45
N VAL A 132 -4.93 -12.34 0.36
CA VAL A 132 -4.86 -11.47 1.52
C VAL A 132 -6.25 -11.29 2.13
N VAL A 133 -6.36 -11.36 3.44
CA VAL A 133 -7.64 -11.41 4.16
C VAL A 133 -7.67 -10.40 5.30
N ILE A 134 -8.75 -9.66 5.42
CA ILE A 134 -9.15 -8.95 6.63
C ILE A 134 -10.37 -9.67 7.22
N GLN A 135 -10.17 -10.36 8.33
CA GLN A 135 -11.24 -11.09 8.98
C GLN A 135 -12.06 -10.20 9.90
N GLN A 136 -13.32 -10.57 10.08
CA GLN A 136 -14.20 -9.90 11.04
C GLN A 136 -13.58 -9.92 12.44
N PRO A 137 -13.41 -8.75 13.09
CA PRO A 137 -12.91 -8.71 14.45
C PRO A 137 -13.91 -9.35 15.43
N PHE A 138 -13.39 -10.14 16.38
CA PHE A 138 -14.24 -10.79 17.41
C PHE A 138 -14.79 -9.79 18.43
N ASP A 139 -14.02 -8.74 18.72
CA ASP A 139 -14.40 -7.69 19.65
C ASP A 139 -14.45 -6.36 18.94
N PRO A 140 -15.63 -5.74 18.81
CA PRO A 140 -15.76 -4.43 18.18
C PRO A 140 -15.17 -3.26 19.01
N ALA A 141 -14.61 -3.50 20.19
CA ALA A 141 -14.12 -2.46 21.10
C ALA A 141 -12.65 -2.05 20.84
N GLY A 142 -12.26 -1.75 19.59
CA GLY A 142 -11.00 -1.05 19.31
C GLY A 142 -9.76 -1.95 19.23
N GLN A 143 -9.90 -3.18 18.75
CA GLN A 143 -8.74 -4.02 18.43
C GLN A 143 -8.11 -3.63 17.08
N PRO A 144 -6.80 -3.87 16.88
CA PRO A 144 -6.19 -3.67 15.59
C PRO A 144 -6.88 -4.48 14.50
N LEU A 145 -6.97 -3.91 13.31
CA LEU A 145 -7.43 -4.62 12.12
C LEU A 145 -6.25 -5.42 11.55
N PHE A 146 -6.32 -6.75 11.58
CA PHE A 146 -5.26 -7.61 11.08
C PHE A 146 -5.42 -7.90 9.61
N ILE A 147 -4.37 -7.64 8.83
CA ILE A 147 -4.24 -8.08 7.45
C ILE A 147 -3.49 -9.40 7.47
N THR A 148 -4.17 -10.50 7.18
CA THR A 148 -3.61 -11.86 7.25
C THR A 148 -3.49 -12.49 5.86
N LEU A 149 -2.80 -13.61 5.76
CA LEU A 149 -2.68 -14.41 4.54
C LEU A 149 -3.55 -15.66 4.66
N GLY A 150 -4.24 -16.00 3.60
CA GLY A 150 -5.03 -17.23 3.50
C GLY A 150 -6.19 -17.33 4.49
N TYR A 151 -7.21 -18.10 4.10
CA TYR A 151 -8.31 -18.46 4.97
C TYR A 151 -8.63 -19.96 4.81
N PRO A 152 -8.84 -20.72 5.87
CA PRO A 152 -8.99 -20.34 7.28
C PRO A 152 -7.67 -20.15 8.07
N SER A 153 -6.52 -20.41 7.45
CA SER A 153 -5.21 -20.21 8.07
C SER A 153 -4.17 -19.81 7.02
N PRO A 154 -2.98 -19.30 7.44
CA PRO A 154 -1.91 -18.95 6.51
C PRO A 154 -1.42 -20.13 5.63
N ASP A 155 -1.64 -21.38 6.02
CA ASP A 155 -1.30 -22.55 5.22
C ASP A 155 -2.07 -22.65 3.90
N PHE A 156 -3.15 -21.87 3.75
CA PHE A 156 -3.93 -21.77 2.53
C PHE A 156 -3.41 -20.70 1.55
N PHE A 157 -2.36 -19.99 1.92
CA PHE A 157 -1.70 -19.02 1.04
C PHE A 157 -0.46 -19.64 0.41
N THR A 158 -0.35 -19.56 -0.93
CA THR A 158 0.72 -20.23 -1.69
C THR A 158 1.66 -19.28 -2.42
N GLY A 159 1.35 -17.97 -2.49
CA GLY A 159 2.11 -16.95 -3.19
C GLY A 159 3.26 -16.34 -2.40
N GLU A 160 3.87 -15.30 -2.95
CA GLU A 160 4.73 -14.38 -2.22
C GLU A 160 3.87 -13.42 -1.39
N ASP A 161 4.30 -13.10 -0.18
CA ASP A 161 3.58 -12.19 0.71
C ASP A 161 3.60 -10.74 0.16
N PRO A 162 2.48 -10.22 -0.36
CA PRO A 162 2.45 -8.90 -0.96
C PRO A 162 2.39 -7.76 0.07
N ARG A 163 2.12 -8.07 1.35
CA ARG A 163 2.00 -7.08 2.42
C ARG A 163 3.35 -6.45 2.77
N GLY A 164 4.44 -7.16 2.42
CA GLY A 164 5.82 -6.69 2.59
C GLY A 164 6.34 -5.78 1.47
N ASP A 165 5.48 -5.24 0.60
CA ASP A 165 5.89 -4.40 -0.51
C ASP A 165 6.69 -3.17 -0.02
N PRO A 166 7.92 -2.95 -0.54
CA PRO A 166 8.77 -1.85 -0.09
C PRO A 166 8.21 -0.47 -0.37
N ARG A 167 7.33 -0.31 -1.38
CA ARG A 167 6.67 0.97 -1.68
C ARG A 167 5.71 1.36 -0.56
N LEU A 168 4.90 0.40 -0.10
CA LEU A 168 3.98 0.58 1.01
C LEU A 168 4.75 0.88 2.31
N ARG A 169 5.83 0.12 2.58
CA ARG A 169 6.67 0.36 3.75
C ARG A 169 7.22 1.78 3.76
N GLN A 170 7.85 2.21 2.66
CA GLN A 170 8.44 3.53 2.54
C GLN A 170 7.39 4.64 2.71
N ALA A 171 6.19 4.45 2.15
CA ALA A 171 5.09 5.40 2.26
C ALA A 171 4.63 5.57 3.71
N LEU A 172 4.45 4.47 4.42
CA LEU A 172 4.06 4.48 5.84
C LEU A 172 5.17 5.02 6.76
N GLU A 173 6.45 4.76 6.46
CA GLU A 173 7.59 5.35 7.16
C GLU A 173 7.62 6.87 6.98
N ASN A 174 7.43 7.36 5.76
CA ASN A 174 7.39 8.79 5.45
C ASN A 174 6.22 9.51 6.14
N ALA A 175 5.12 8.81 6.35
CA ALA A 175 3.95 9.30 7.07
C ALA A 175 4.06 9.17 8.61
N GLU A 176 5.17 8.62 9.13
CA GLU A 176 5.40 8.36 10.55
C GLU A 176 4.36 7.42 11.19
N LEU A 177 3.79 6.50 10.39
CA LEU A 177 2.73 5.59 10.82
C LEU A 177 3.25 4.21 11.26
N ILE A 178 4.49 3.82 10.89
CA ILE A 178 5.04 2.50 11.22
C ILE A 178 5.41 2.40 12.70
N ILE A 179 5.02 1.26 13.28
CA ILE A 179 5.55 0.73 14.53
C ILE A 179 6.15 -0.66 14.21
N GLU A 180 7.37 -0.93 14.69
CA GLU A 180 8.08 -2.20 14.51
C GLU A 180 7.43 -3.34 15.34
#